data_9f599a87d0b234da9d018a02f57b9186
#
_entry.id   9f599a87d0b234da9d018a02f57b9186
#
_cell.length_a   1.000
_cell.length_b   1.000
_cell.length_c   1.000
_cell.angle_alpha   90.00
_cell.angle_beta   90.00
_cell.angle_gamma   90.00
#
_symmetry.space_group_name_H-M   'P 1'
#
loop_
_entity.id
_entity.type
_entity.pdbx_description
1 polymer ?
#
loop_
_entity_poly.entity_id
_entity_poly.type
_entity_poly.pdbx_seq_one_letter_code
_entity_poly.pdbx_strand_id
1 'polypeptide(L)'
;MSTVSALNIESDDYVLDLCAAPGGKATQAGAFIGKNGLLVANEIVKNRANILSDNIDRFGLTNAVVTNETPQKLAEKYVHFFDKIIVDAPCSGEGMFRKEPQAVDEWSVEHTVSCGVRQKHILDCAMKMLKGGGYIVYSTCTFAPEENEQVCAYMLENYNVELVEPNNL
;
A
#
# COMPACT_ATOMS: atom_id res chain seq x y z
N MET A 1 1.69 15.61 -3.60
CA MET A 1 2.76 15.17 -2.71
C MET A 1 2.61 13.70 -2.47
N SER A 2 3.70 12.97 -2.43
CA SER A 2 3.60 11.51 -2.41
C SER A 2 3.47 10.99 -0.99
N THR A 3 2.53 10.09 -0.76
CA THR A 3 2.37 9.33 0.47
C THR A 3 3.67 8.60 0.89
N VAL A 4 4.50 8.22 -0.08
CA VAL A 4 5.80 7.57 0.16
C VAL A 4 6.76 8.46 0.96
N SER A 5 6.76 9.77 0.71
CA SER A 5 7.63 10.71 1.44
C SER A 5 7.32 10.77 2.94
N ALA A 6 6.08 10.44 3.34
CA ALA A 6 5.68 10.41 4.75
C ALA A 6 6.32 9.24 5.53
N LEU A 7 6.80 8.20 4.85
CA LEU A 7 7.42 7.04 5.51
C LEU A 7 8.88 7.27 5.93
N ASN A 8 9.51 8.32 5.45
CA ASN A 8 10.94 8.56 5.72
C ASN A 8 11.79 7.30 5.52
N ILE A 9 11.72 6.73 4.31
CA ILE A 9 12.42 5.48 3.96
C ILE A 9 13.93 5.69 4.03
N GLU A 10 14.61 4.81 4.75
CA GLU A 10 16.06 4.76 4.87
C GLU A 10 16.68 3.76 3.89
N SER A 11 17.98 3.89 3.64
CA SER A 11 18.70 3.11 2.61
C SER A 11 18.65 1.58 2.85
N ASP A 12 18.58 1.17 4.10
CA ASP A 12 18.67 -0.23 4.52
C ASP A 12 17.29 -0.82 4.88
N ASP A 13 16.21 -0.05 4.70
CA ASP A 13 14.85 -0.51 4.98
C ASP A 13 14.40 -1.65 4.05
N TYR A 14 13.67 -2.59 4.63
CA TYR A 14 12.88 -3.56 3.90
C TYR A 14 11.47 -3.02 3.75
N VAL A 15 11.09 -2.65 2.54
CA VAL A 15 9.85 -1.96 2.22
C VAL A 15 8.92 -2.87 1.44
N LEU A 16 7.65 -2.93 1.83
CA LEU A 16 6.57 -3.57 1.07
C LEU A 16 5.64 -2.50 0.49
N ASP A 17 5.38 -2.54 -0.81
CA ASP A 17 4.23 -1.90 -1.43
C ASP A 17 3.20 -3.00 -1.74
N LEU A 18 2.11 -3.06 -0.95
CA LEU A 18 1.21 -4.21 -0.93
C LEU A 18 0.18 -4.20 -2.06
N CYS A 19 -0.11 -3.01 -2.64
CA CYS A 19 -1.06 -2.81 -3.74
C CYS A 19 -0.42 -1.93 -4.82
N ALA A 20 0.73 -2.36 -5.33
CA ALA A 20 1.72 -1.50 -5.96
C ALA A 20 1.39 -1.02 -7.38
N ALA A 21 0.59 -1.76 -8.15
CA ALA A 21 0.37 -1.41 -9.56
C ALA A 21 -0.37 -0.07 -9.74
N PRO A 22 0.05 0.74 -10.70
CA PRO A 22 1.01 0.46 -11.79
C PRO A 22 2.49 0.65 -11.45
N GLY A 23 2.87 1.04 -10.21
CA GLY A 23 4.25 1.12 -9.77
C GLY A 23 4.76 2.52 -9.38
N GLY A 24 3.91 3.55 -9.42
CA GLY A 24 4.34 4.92 -9.11
C GLY A 24 4.89 5.09 -7.69
N LYS A 25 4.22 4.51 -6.68
CA LYS A 25 4.66 4.53 -5.30
C LYS A 25 5.85 3.59 -5.07
N ALA A 26 5.79 2.37 -5.65
CA ALA A 26 6.88 1.40 -5.59
C ALA A 26 8.19 1.95 -6.17
N THR A 27 8.16 2.56 -7.36
CA THR A 27 9.36 3.14 -7.97
C THR A 27 9.90 4.33 -7.19
N GLN A 28 9.03 5.14 -6.60
CA GLN A 28 9.46 6.21 -5.71
C GLN A 28 10.11 5.66 -4.44
N ALA A 29 9.52 4.65 -3.80
CA ALA A 29 10.10 4.00 -2.63
C ALA A 29 11.47 3.39 -2.97
N GLY A 30 11.57 2.67 -4.09
CA GLY A 30 12.81 2.09 -4.56
C GLY A 30 13.94 3.08 -4.79
N ALA A 31 13.64 4.34 -5.08
CA ALA A 31 14.65 5.39 -5.25
C ALA A 31 15.37 5.78 -3.93
N PHE A 32 14.77 5.51 -2.78
CA PHE A 32 15.38 5.76 -1.46
C PHE A 32 16.14 4.54 -0.92
N ILE A 33 15.82 3.34 -1.42
CA ILE A 33 16.41 2.08 -0.93
C ILE A 33 17.79 1.87 -1.52
N GLY A 34 18.77 1.65 -0.66
CA GLY A 34 20.16 1.40 -1.02
C GLY A 34 20.46 -0.09 -1.27
N LYS A 35 21.75 -0.42 -1.34
CA LYS A 35 22.22 -1.77 -1.68
C LYS A 35 21.86 -2.86 -0.65
N ASN A 36 21.66 -2.48 0.61
CA ASN A 36 21.36 -3.42 1.69
C ASN A 36 19.86 -3.51 1.98
N GLY A 37 19.05 -2.61 1.44
CA GLY A 37 17.62 -2.62 1.58
C GLY A 37 16.94 -3.46 0.50
N LEU A 38 15.63 -3.65 0.63
CA LEU A 38 14.80 -4.45 -0.27
C LEU A 38 13.44 -3.79 -0.49
N LEU A 39 13.02 -3.71 -1.74
CA LEU A 39 11.64 -3.41 -2.10
C LEU A 39 10.92 -4.72 -2.51
N VAL A 40 9.80 -4.99 -1.87
CA VAL A 40 8.84 -6.00 -2.37
C VAL A 40 7.59 -5.24 -2.85
N ALA A 41 7.29 -5.35 -4.14
CA ALA A 41 6.14 -4.70 -4.76
C ALA A 41 5.13 -5.78 -5.20
N ASN A 42 3.95 -5.77 -4.58
CA ASN A 42 2.92 -6.79 -4.81
C ASN A 42 1.71 -6.24 -5.56
N GLU A 43 1.16 -7.08 -6.43
CA GLU A 43 -0.12 -6.82 -7.09
C GLU A 43 -0.87 -8.13 -7.30
N ILE A 44 -2.11 -8.18 -6.84
CA ILE A 44 -2.94 -9.39 -6.90
C ILE A 44 -3.42 -9.73 -8.32
N VAL A 45 -3.64 -8.71 -9.16
CA VAL A 45 -4.12 -8.87 -10.55
C VAL A 45 -2.93 -9.07 -11.47
N LYS A 46 -2.82 -10.25 -12.09
CA LYS A 46 -1.66 -10.68 -12.89
C LYS A 46 -1.29 -9.68 -14.00
N ASN A 47 -2.27 -9.20 -14.76
CA ASN A 47 -1.98 -8.25 -15.84
C ASN A 47 -1.41 -6.93 -15.32
N ARG A 48 -1.88 -6.46 -14.15
CA ARG A 48 -1.35 -5.27 -13.51
C ARG A 48 0.04 -5.53 -12.89
N ALA A 49 0.29 -6.75 -12.38
CA ALA A 49 1.61 -7.15 -11.90
C ALA A 49 2.67 -7.15 -13.02
N ASN A 50 2.29 -7.54 -14.25
CA ASN A 50 3.18 -7.44 -15.41
C ASN A 50 3.55 -5.97 -15.71
N ILE A 51 2.58 -5.06 -15.71
CA ILE A 51 2.81 -3.62 -15.88
C ILE A 51 3.72 -3.06 -14.78
N LEU A 52 3.50 -3.50 -13.53
CA LEU A 52 4.35 -3.16 -12.40
C LEU A 52 5.80 -3.62 -12.62
N SER A 53 6.00 -4.86 -13.07
CA SER A 53 7.32 -5.41 -13.38
C SER A 53 8.04 -4.59 -14.45
N ASP A 54 7.36 -4.30 -15.56
CA ASP A 54 7.91 -3.48 -16.64
C ASP A 54 8.32 -2.08 -16.17
N ASN A 55 7.55 -1.50 -15.25
CA ASN A 55 7.88 -0.20 -14.67
C ASN A 55 9.08 -0.29 -13.71
N ILE A 56 9.16 -1.29 -12.84
CA ILE A 56 10.32 -1.53 -11.95
C ILE A 56 11.60 -1.69 -12.79
N ASP A 57 11.56 -2.49 -13.86
CA ASP A 57 12.68 -2.71 -14.76
C ASP A 57 13.09 -1.43 -15.48
N ARG A 58 12.11 -0.66 -16.00
CA ARG A 58 12.36 0.61 -16.68
C ARG A 58 13.01 1.66 -15.79
N PHE A 59 12.71 1.66 -14.49
CA PHE A 59 13.36 2.54 -13.51
C PHE A 59 14.72 2.01 -13.03
N GLY A 60 15.12 0.80 -13.44
CA GLY A 60 16.42 0.21 -13.13
C GLY A 60 16.61 -0.15 -11.65
N LEU A 61 15.53 -0.50 -10.97
CA LEU A 61 15.60 -0.89 -9.55
C LEU A 61 16.16 -2.30 -9.43
N THR A 62 17.38 -2.43 -8.93
CA THR A 62 18.11 -3.71 -8.87
C THR A 62 17.84 -4.53 -7.60
N ASN A 63 17.32 -3.89 -6.55
CA ASN A 63 16.99 -4.49 -5.27
C ASN A 63 15.47 -4.51 -5.02
N ALA A 64 14.72 -4.75 -6.07
CA ALA A 64 13.27 -4.87 -6.04
C ALA A 64 12.81 -6.26 -6.49
N VAL A 65 11.77 -6.77 -5.84
CA VAL A 65 11.08 -8.03 -6.18
C VAL A 65 9.62 -7.74 -6.44
N VAL A 66 9.11 -8.13 -7.61
CA VAL A 66 7.69 -8.06 -7.91
C VAL A 66 7.03 -9.40 -7.58
N THR A 67 5.92 -9.35 -6.84
CA THR A 67 5.12 -10.51 -6.48
C THR A 67 3.69 -10.38 -7.02
N ASN A 68 3.09 -11.52 -7.38
CA ASN A 68 1.68 -11.59 -7.77
C ASN A 68 0.95 -12.55 -6.84
N GLU A 69 0.68 -12.08 -5.64
CA GLU A 69 0.08 -12.91 -4.58
C GLU A 69 -1.00 -12.15 -3.81
N THR A 70 -1.82 -12.92 -3.08
CA THR A 70 -2.77 -12.33 -2.13
C THR A 70 -2.05 -11.82 -0.88
N PRO A 71 -2.57 -10.76 -0.21
CA PRO A 71 -2.01 -10.28 1.05
C PRO A 71 -1.88 -11.37 2.12
N GLN A 72 -2.84 -12.31 2.16
CA GLN A 72 -2.84 -13.43 3.12
C GLN A 72 -1.63 -14.35 2.92
N LYS A 73 -1.36 -14.75 1.67
CA LYS A 73 -0.21 -15.62 1.36
C LYS A 73 1.13 -14.94 1.63
N LEU A 74 1.21 -13.63 1.41
CA LEU A 74 2.40 -12.86 1.78
C LEU A 74 2.58 -12.83 3.29
N ALA A 75 1.50 -12.59 4.05
CA ALA A 75 1.54 -12.56 5.51
C ALA A 75 1.94 -13.90 6.15
N GLU A 76 1.69 -15.02 5.48
CA GLU A 76 2.17 -16.33 5.92
C GLU A 76 3.70 -16.50 5.79
N LYS A 77 4.31 -15.80 4.82
CA LYS A 77 5.73 -15.94 4.48
C LYS A 77 6.61 -14.86 5.14
N TYR A 78 6.11 -13.66 5.27
CA TYR A 78 6.89 -12.48 5.65
C TYR A 78 6.52 -11.94 7.05
N VAL A 79 6.38 -12.82 8.03
CA VAL A 79 6.01 -12.43 9.41
C VAL A 79 7.08 -11.51 10.01
N HIS A 80 6.67 -10.31 10.46
CA HIS A 80 7.57 -9.30 11.06
C HIS A 80 8.83 -9.02 10.24
N PHE A 81 8.67 -8.88 8.93
CA PHE A 81 9.80 -8.80 8.01
C PHE A 81 10.09 -7.38 7.51
N PHE A 82 9.08 -6.54 7.35
CA PHE A 82 9.22 -5.21 6.76
C PHE A 82 9.34 -4.10 7.80
N ASP A 83 10.21 -3.13 7.52
CA ASP A 83 10.37 -1.92 8.32
C ASP A 83 9.29 -0.90 7.97
N LYS A 84 8.93 -0.82 6.69
CA LYS A 84 7.96 0.12 6.15
C LYS A 84 6.99 -0.61 5.21
N ILE A 85 5.70 -0.28 5.29
CA ILE A 85 4.68 -0.83 4.40
C ILE A 85 3.86 0.31 3.79
N ILE A 86 3.67 0.25 2.48
CA ILE A 86 2.79 1.11 1.71
C ILE A 86 1.51 0.32 1.41
N VAL A 87 0.37 0.88 1.77
CA VAL A 87 -0.94 0.34 1.44
C VAL A 87 -1.74 1.43 0.74
N ASP A 88 -1.53 1.56 -0.58
CA ASP A 88 -2.40 2.36 -1.46
C ASP A 88 -3.58 1.48 -1.85
N ALA A 89 -4.60 1.49 -1.02
CA ALA A 89 -5.62 0.46 -1.02
C ALA A 89 -6.59 0.57 -2.21
N PRO A 90 -7.03 -0.56 -2.76
CA PRO A 90 -8.17 -0.56 -3.69
C PRO A 90 -9.39 0.04 -2.98
N CYS A 91 -10.04 1.01 -3.61
CA CYS A 91 -11.11 1.81 -3.02
C CYS A 91 -12.24 2.07 -4.03
N SER A 92 -13.32 2.71 -3.58
CA SER A 92 -14.48 3.06 -4.43
C SER A 92 -14.17 4.09 -5.51
N GLY A 93 -13.03 4.80 -5.42
CA GLY A 93 -12.49 5.60 -6.51
C GLY A 93 -13.16 6.96 -6.74
N GLU A 94 -13.83 7.56 -5.77
CA GLU A 94 -14.51 8.87 -5.92
C GLU A 94 -13.59 9.97 -6.45
N GLY A 95 -12.32 9.99 -6.04
CA GLY A 95 -11.33 10.94 -6.54
C GLY A 95 -10.96 10.75 -8.01
N MET A 96 -11.39 9.64 -8.63
CA MET A 96 -11.13 9.32 -10.03
C MET A 96 -12.28 9.71 -10.98
N PHE A 97 -13.45 10.12 -10.49
CA PHE A 97 -14.64 10.45 -11.30
C PHE A 97 -14.37 11.43 -12.45
N ARG A 98 -13.44 12.35 -12.26
CA ARG A 98 -13.06 13.32 -13.31
C ARG A 98 -12.16 12.73 -14.40
N LYS A 99 -11.45 11.64 -14.10
CA LYS A 99 -10.48 11.01 -15.02
C LYS A 99 -11.03 9.74 -15.65
N GLU A 100 -11.87 9.03 -14.92
CA GLU A 100 -12.41 7.72 -15.30
C GLU A 100 -13.93 7.73 -15.14
N PRO A 101 -14.70 8.09 -16.19
CA PRO A 101 -16.16 8.13 -16.12
C PRO A 101 -16.80 6.81 -15.67
N GLN A 102 -16.18 5.67 -15.99
CA GLN A 102 -16.65 4.34 -15.56
C GLN A 102 -16.68 4.18 -14.03
N ALA A 103 -15.79 4.88 -13.31
CA ALA A 103 -15.78 4.86 -11.86
C ALA A 103 -17.09 5.41 -11.24
N VAL A 104 -17.79 6.30 -11.96
CA VAL A 104 -19.10 6.82 -11.54
C VAL A 104 -20.17 5.75 -11.65
N ASP A 105 -20.13 4.95 -12.71
CA ASP A 105 -21.12 3.90 -12.97
C ASP A 105 -20.97 2.71 -11.99
N GLU A 106 -19.75 2.47 -11.52
CA GLU A 106 -19.42 1.39 -10.58
C GLU A 106 -19.63 1.80 -9.11
N TRP A 107 -19.74 3.11 -8.85
CA TRP A 107 -19.85 3.62 -7.47
C TRP A 107 -21.24 3.38 -6.88
N SER A 108 -21.28 2.90 -5.65
CA SER A 108 -22.46 2.86 -4.80
C SER A 108 -22.08 2.89 -3.32
N VAL A 109 -23.03 3.17 -2.45
CA VAL A 109 -22.83 3.12 -1.00
C VAL A 109 -22.42 1.72 -0.55
N GLU A 110 -23.03 0.69 -1.10
CA GLU A 110 -22.70 -0.71 -0.81
C GLU A 110 -21.29 -1.06 -1.26
N HIS A 111 -20.87 -0.54 -2.42
CA HIS A 111 -19.50 -0.71 -2.91
C HIS A 111 -18.48 -0.06 -1.97
N THR A 112 -18.73 1.16 -1.50
CA THR A 112 -17.91 1.89 -0.55
C THR A 112 -17.73 1.09 0.76
N VAL A 113 -18.83 0.58 1.35
CA VAL A 113 -18.77 -0.26 2.55
C VAL A 113 -17.96 -1.54 2.32
N SER A 114 -18.17 -2.20 1.16
CA SER A 114 -17.43 -3.41 0.78
C SER A 114 -15.94 -3.15 0.64
N CYS A 115 -15.55 -2.00 0.08
CA CYS A 115 -14.16 -1.56 -0.01
C CYS A 115 -13.55 -1.36 1.39
N GLY A 116 -14.26 -0.71 2.31
CA GLY A 116 -13.81 -0.52 3.69
C GLY A 116 -13.55 -1.86 4.41
N VAL A 117 -14.42 -2.85 4.23
CA VAL A 117 -14.19 -4.20 4.77
C VAL A 117 -12.93 -4.83 4.17
N ARG A 118 -12.74 -4.75 2.85
CA ARG A 118 -11.56 -5.27 2.16
C ARG A 118 -10.27 -4.61 2.66
N GLN A 119 -10.29 -3.30 2.86
CA GLN A 119 -9.15 -2.52 3.32
C GLN A 119 -8.72 -2.92 4.73
N LYS A 120 -9.66 -3.17 5.65
CA LYS A 120 -9.36 -3.71 6.98
C LYS A 120 -8.64 -5.05 6.89
N HIS A 121 -9.10 -5.97 6.04
CA HIS A 121 -8.42 -7.26 5.84
C HIS A 121 -7.01 -7.12 5.23
N ILE A 122 -6.80 -6.16 4.33
CA ILE A 122 -5.47 -5.86 3.78
C ILE A 122 -4.54 -5.36 4.89
N LEU A 123 -5.01 -4.45 5.73
CA LEU A 123 -4.24 -3.91 6.85
C LEU A 123 -3.97 -4.95 7.93
N ASP A 124 -4.91 -5.87 8.21
CA ASP A 124 -4.68 -7.02 9.11
C ASP A 124 -3.49 -7.90 8.63
N CYS A 125 -3.38 -8.08 7.31
CA CYS A 125 -2.25 -8.79 6.71
C CYS A 125 -0.96 -7.95 6.82
N ALA A 126 -1.04 -6.64 6.56
CA ALA A 126 0.10 -5.73 6.67
C ALA A 126 0.67 -5.73 8.10
N MET A 127 -0.18 -5.68 9.12
CA MET A 127 0.24 -5.73 10.53
C MET A 127 1.04 -6.99 10.89
N LYS A 128 0.66 -8.14 10.33
CA LYS A 128 1.41 -9.39 10.54
C LYS A 128 2.81 -9.36 9.93
N MET A 129 2.98 -8.58 8.86
CA MET A 129 4.23 -8.47 8.12
C MET A 129 5.14 -7.35 8.64
N LEU A 130 4.59 -6.39 9.37
CA LEU A 130 5.31 -5.25 9.92
C LEU A 130 6.18 -5.67 11.12
N LYS A 131 7.41 -5.20 11.17
CA LYS A 131 8.27 -5.30 12.36
C LYS A 131 7.72 -4.43 13.51
N GLY A 132 8.04 -4.80 14.74
CA GLY A 132 7.81 -3.92 15.89
C GLY A 132 8.55 -2.59 15.73
N GLY A 133 7.83 -1.48 15.88
CA GLY A 133 8.37 -0.13 15.66
C GLY A 133 8.44 0.30 14.19
N GLY A 134 7.96 -0.53 13.25
CA GLY A 134 7.85 -0.16 11.85
C GLY A 134 6.66 0.77 11.55
N TYR A 135 6.56 1.25 10.32
CA TYR A 135 5.55 2.22 9.90
C TYR A 135 4.71 1.71 8.72
N ILE A 136 3.42 2.01 8.76
CA ILE A 136 2.51 1.82 7.62
C ILE A 136 2.03 3.19 7.15
N VAL A 137 2.11 3.44 5.84
CA VAL A 137 1.34 4.51 5.22
C VAL A 137 0.12 3.89 4.55
N TYR A 138 -1.05 4.36 4.93
CA TYR A 138 -2.33 3.99 4.34
C TYR A 138 -2.86 5.15 3.51
N SER A 139 -3.29 4.87 2.28
CA SER A 139 -3.88 5.85 1.39
C SER A 139 -4.97 5.25 0.51
N THR A 140 -5.93 6.08 0.12
CA THR A 140 -6.98 5.77 -0.84
C THR A 140 -7.13 6.90 -1.85
N CYS A 141 -7.87 6.68 -2.91
CA CYS A 141 -8.30 7.72 -3.83
C CYS A 141 -9.81 8.04 -3.69
N THR A 142 -10.39 7.86 -2.51
CA THR A 142 -11.77 8.19 -2.20
C THR A 142 -11.86 9.22 -1.09
N PHE A 143 -13.05 9.83 -0.92
CA PHE A 143 -13.37 10.74 0.19
C PHE A 143 -14.29 10.09 1.23
N ALA A 144 -14.70 8.85 1.02
CA ALA A 144 -15.63 8.14 1.87
C ALA A 144 -15.03 7.88 3.27
N PRO A 145 -15.68 8.29 4.36
CA PRO A 145 -15.20 8.03 5.72
C PRO A 145 -15.17 6.55 6.08
N GLU A 146 -16.00 5.72 5.43
CA GLU A 146 -16.01 4.26 5.57
C GLU A 146 -14.67 3.62 5.16
N GLU A 147 -14.00 4.25 4.21
CA GLU A 147 -12.75 3.77 3.63
C GLU A 147 -11.52 4.51 4.18
N ASN A 148 -11.68 5.58 4.92
CA ASN A 148 -10.60 6.39 5.49
C ASN A 148 -10.66 6.39 7.03
N GLU A 149 -11.46 7.26 7.63
CA GLU A 149 -11.50 7.45 9.08
C GLU A 149 -11.92 6.20 9.83
N GLN A 150 -12.92 5.45 9.32
CA GLN A 150 -13.39 4.23 9.97
C GLN A 150 -12.38 3.08 9.86
N VAL A 151 -11.57 3.05 8.80
CA VAL A 151 -10.47 2.08 8.67
C VAL A 151 -9.34 2.43 9.63
N CYS A 152 -8.98 3.71 9.75
CA CYS A 152 -7.99 4.16 10.74
C CYS A 152 -8.46 3.89 12.18
N ALA A 153 -9.73 4.17 12.50
CA ALA A 153 -10.31 3.88 13.81
C ALA A 153 -10.24 2.37 14.13
N TYR A 154 -10.59 1.52 13.16
CA TYR A 154 -10.45 0.07 13.30
C TYR A 154 -9.02 -0.35 13.67
N MET A 155 -8.01 0.24 13.03
CA MET A 155 -6.60 -0.08 13.32
C MET A 155 -6.21 0.34 14.74
N LEU A 156 -6.62 1.52 15.18
CA LEU A 156 -6.35 2.02 16.54
C LEU A 156 -7.06 1.19 17.63
N GLU A 157 -8.24 0.66 17.35
CA GLU A 157 -9.01 -0.16 18.28
C GLU A 157 -8.49 -1.60 18.42
N ASN A 158 -7.95 -2.17 17.35
CA ASN A 158 -7.60 -3.60 17.28
C ASN A 158 -6.11 -3.88 17.40
N TYR A 159 -5.25 -2.87 17.25
CA TYR A 159 -3.79 -3.02 17.27
C TYR A 159 -3.13 -2.00 18.21
N ASN A 160 -1.97 -2.34 18.73
CA ASN A 160 -1.15 -1.40 19.51
C ASN A 160 -0.35 -0.50 18.54
N VAL A 161 -1.04 0.46 17.93
CA VAL A 161 -0.51 1.42 16.97
C VAL A 161 -0.95 2.83 17.31
N GLU A 162 -0.25 3.83 16.82
CA GLU A 162 -0.59 5.25 16.94
C GLU A 162 -0.52 5.94 15.58
N LEU A 163 -1.26 7.03 15.43
CA LEU A 163 -1.14 7.90 14.27
C LEU A 163 0.06 8.83 14.46
N VAL A 164 0.92 8.85 13.46
CA VAL A 164 2.12 9.68 13.45
C VAL A 164 1.98 10.80 12.42
N GLU A 165 2.21 12.03 12.84
CA GLU A 165 2.28 13.14 11.91
C GLU A 165 3.58 13.05 11.10
N PRO A 166 3.51 13.12 9.76
CA PRO A 166 4.72 13.12 8.94
C PRO A 166 5.57 14.36 9.22
N ASN A 167 6.80 14.15 9.64
CA ASN A 167 7.75 15.21 10.04
C ASN A 167 8.29 16.03 8.87
N ASN A 168 7.64 16.17 7.76
CA ASN A 168 8.05 17.05 6.63
C ASN A 168 6.99 17.00 5.51
N LEU A 169 5.81 17.41 5.77
CA LEU A 169 4.86 17.80 4.72
C LEU A 169 4.96 19.28 4.39
#